data_064ab43f02693308c1d12f1f9b16b5f3
#
_entry.id   064ab43f02693308c1d12f1f9b16b5f3
#
_cell.length_a   1.000
_cell.length_b   1.000
_cell.length_c   1.000
_cell.angle_alpha   90.00
_cell.angle_beta   90.00
_cell.angle_gamma   90.00
#
_symmetry.space_group_name_H-M   'P 1'
#
loop_
_entity.id
_entity.type
_entity.pdbx_description
1 polymer ?
#
loop_
_entity_poly.entity_id
_entity_poly.type
_entity_poly.pdbx_seq_one_letter_code
_entity_poly.pdbx_strand_id
1 'polypeptide(L)'
;MEDCLQLEVHDIEVMVLTGIYSEETHLPQPLRISITVDLDLPGRFGPESPLSMSKNYLDLKHAATRSLPEGVHFTLIEGVADHICETLFLQDKRVARVEVKIVKLAISEGGESIGITLVRHRR
;
A
#
# COMPACT_ATOMS: atom_id res chain seq x y z
N MET A 1 -20.22 14.13 9.79
CA MET A 1 -19.08 13.27 9.37
C MET A 1 -19.23 11.90 10.01
N GLU A 2 -18.92 10.88 9.27
CA GLU A 2 -18.97 9.52 9.78
C GLU A 2 -17.72 9.21 10.60
N ASP A 3 -17.92 8.42 11.65
CA ASP A 3 -16.79 7.87 12.38
C ASP A 3 -16.06 6.89 11.46
N CYS A 4 -14.75 6.83 11.56
CA CYS A 4 -13.98 5.90 10.78
C CYS A 4 -12.75 5.42 11.54
N LEU A 5 -12.27 4.24 11.17
CA LEU A 5 -11.01 3.71 11.67
C LEU A 5 -10.09 3.56 10.47
N GLN A 6 -8.90 4.15 10.57
CA GLN A 6 -7.87 3.98 9.55
C GLN A 6 -6.66 3.29 10.14
N LEU A 7 -6.24 2.21 9.50
CA LEU A 7 -4.95 1.58 9.80
C LEU A 7 -3.92 2.15 8.82
N GLU A 8 -2.71 2.40 9.31
CA GLU A 8 -1.71 3.07 8.51
C GLU A 8 -0.33 2.46 8.72
N VAL A 9 0.41 2.32 7.63
CA VAL A 9 1.84 2.03 7.67
C VAL A 9 2.50 3.00 6.69
N HIS A 10 3.50 3.73 7.16
CA HIS A 10 4.17 4.75 6.37
C HIS A 10 5.63 4.41 6.11
N ASP A 11 6.11 4.84 4.94
CA ASP A 11 7.54 4.84 4.60
C ASP A 11 8.19 3.46 4.55
N ILE A 12 7.47 2.48 3.99
CA ILE A 12 8.03 1.16 3.72
C ILE A 12 8.95 1.29 2.50
N GLU A 13 10.24 0.97 2.66
CA GLU A 13 11.15 0.97 1.53
C GLU A 13 11.29 -0.44 0.98
N VAL A 14 11.11 -0.59 -0.33
CA VAL A 14 11.13 -1.88 -1.01
C VAL A 14 11.69 -1.72 -2.41
N MET A 15 12.39 -2.76 -2.88
CA MET A 15 12.95 -2.81 -4.23
C MET A 15 11.97 -3.56 -5.13
N VAL A 16 11.54 -2.94 -6.23
CA VAL A 16 10.54 -3.50 -7.14
C VAL A 16 10.98 -3.32 -8.58
N LEU A 17 10.78 -4.36 -9.40
CA LEU A 17 11.02 -4.26 -10.84
C LEU A 17 9.91 -3.41 -11.45
N THR A 18 10.24 -2.19 -11.85
CA THR A 18 9.26 -1.25 -12.40
C THR A 18 9.95 -0.22 -13.28
N GLY A 19 9.20 0.38 -14.20
CA GLY A 19 9.68 1.47 -15.04
C GLY A 19 9.49 1.19 -16.53
N ILE A 20 9.42 2.27 -17.30
CA ILE A 20 9.24 2.23 -18.75
C ILE A 20 10.55 2.54 -19.51
N TYR A 21 11.51 3.15 -18.82
CA TYR A 21 12.79 3.52 -19.46
C TYR A 21 13.76 2.35 -19.46
N SER A 22 14.63 2.29 -20.48
CA SER A 22 15.57 1.18 -20.66
C SER A 22 16.49 0.98 -19.46
N GLU A 23 16.92 2.04 -18.83
CA GLU A 23 17.77 1.97 -17.64
C GLU A 23 17.06 1.41 -16.40
N GLU A 24 15.71 1.37 -16.41
CA GLU A 24 14.89 0.87 -15.33
C GLU A 24 14.48 -0.60 -15.49
N THR A 25 14.58 -1.16 -16.70
CA THR A 25 13.92 -2.43 -17.02
C THR A 25 14.61 -3.67 -16.49
N HIS A 26 15.88 -3.57 -16.08
CA HIS A 26 16.68 -4.75 -15.71
C HIS A 26 17.00 -4.83 -14.22
N LEU A 27 16.84 -3.75 -13.48
CA LEU A 27 17.19 -3.69 -12.07
C LEU A 27 16.00 -3.24 -11.24
N PRO A 28 15.82 -3.81 -10.02
CA PRO A 28 14.79 -3.32 -9.13
C PRO A 28 15.01 -1.84 -8.79
N GLN A 29 13.92 -1.12 -8.65
CA GLN A 29 13.93 0.29 -8.30
C GLN A 29 13.51 0.48 -6.84
N PRO A 30 14.17 1.38 -6.10
CA PRO A 30 13.78 1.66 -4.72
C PRO A 30 12.49 2.50 -4.69
N LEU A 31 11.51 1.99 -3.98
CA LEU A 31 10.23 2.66 -3.76
C LEU A 31 10.01 2.87 -2.27
N ARG A 32 9.34 3.97 -1.93
CA ARG A 32 8.84 4.20 -0.57
C ARG A 32 7.33 4.18 -0.63
N ILE A 33 6.73 3.26 0.12
CA ILE A 33 5.30 2.99 0.05
C ILE A 33 4.64 3.28 1.39
N SER A 34 3.53 4.02 1.35
CA SER A 34 2.69 4.28 2.52
C SER A 34 1.27 3.82 2.18
N ILE A 35 0.62 3.16 3.14
CA ILE A 35 -0.69 2.56 2.94
C ILE A 35 -1.60 2.99 4.06
N THR A 36 -2.82 3.42 3.70
CA THR A 36 -3.90 3.72 4.64
C THR A 36 -5.12 2.91 4.24
N VAL A 37 -5.69 2.21 5.21
CA VAL A 37 -6.87 1.36 5.01
C VAL A 37 -8.00 1.86 5.89
N ASP A 38 -9.16 2.14 5.28
CA ASP A 38 -10.38 2.45 6.03
C ASP A 38 -11.09 1.13 6.32
N LEU A 39 -11.32 0.86 7.60
CA LEU A 39 -11.97 -0.36 8.07
C LEU A 39 -13.36 -0.01 8.60
N ASP A 40 -14.36 -0.84 8.27
CA ASP A 40 -15.69 -0.69 8.83
C ASP A 40 -15.61 -0.82 10.36
N LEU A 41 -16.16 0.16 11.07
CA LEU A 41 -16.13 0.19 12.52
C LEU A 41 -17.14 -0.78 13.11
N PRO A 42 -16.69 -1.80 13.87
CA PRO A 42 -17.62 -2.76 14.48
C PRO A 42 -18.30 -2.23 15.74
N GLY A 43 -17.82 -1.12 16.28
CA GLY A 43 -18.35 -0.52 17.52
C GLY A 43 -17.26 0.25 18.25
N ARG A 44 -17.39 0.28 19.58
CA ARG A 44 -16.45 1.02 20.41
C ARG A 44 -15.35 0.10 20.93
N PHE A 45 -14.18 0.67 21.13
CA PHE A 45 -13.02 -0.04 21.67
C PHE A 45 -12.86 0.24 23.16
N GLY A 46 -12.50 -0.78 23.90
CA GLY A 46 -12.20 -0.68 25.31
C GLY A 46 -10.86 -1.36 25.64
N PRO A 47 -10.47 -1.38 26.94
CA PRO A 47 -9.17 -1.94 27.32
C PRO A 47 -8.94 -3.40 26.92
N GLU A 48 -10.01 -4.17 26.81
CA GLU A 48 -9.93 -5.62 26.51
C GLU A 48 -10.45 -5.97 25.12
N SER A 49 -10.60 -4.97 24.24
CA SER A 49 -11.06 -5.24 22.88
C SER A 49 -10.08 -6.15 22.15
N PRO A 50 -10.56 -7.26 21.54
CA PRO A 50 -9.67 -8.19 20.84
C PRO A 50 -9.27 -7.64 19.47
N LEU A 51 -8.16 -8.17 18.92
CA LEU A 51 -7.69 -7.79 17.59
C LEU A 51 -8.75 -8.02 16.51
N SER A 52 -9.66 -9.00 16.72
CA SER A 52 -10.74 -9.29 15.76
C SER A 52 -11.70 -8.12 15.53
N MET A 53 -11.74 -7.16 16.45
CA MET A 53 -12.51 -5.92 16.26
C MET A 53 -11.80 -4.92 15.36
N SER A 54 -10.52 -5.13 15.11
CA SER A 54 -9.71 -4.33 14.22
C SER A 54 -9.07 -5.25 13.18
N LYS A 55 -7.88 -4.90 12.70
CA LYS A 55 -7.14 -5.68 11.73
C LYS A 55 -5.66 -5.60 12.11
N ASN A 56 -4.93 -6.67 11.84
CA ASN A 56 -3.48 -6.64 12.03
C ASN A 56 -2.86 -5.69 11.00
N TYR A 57 -2.33 -4.56 11.47
CA TYR A 57 -1.71 -3.56 10.58
C TYR A 57 -0.46 -4.10 9.86
N LEU A 58 0.13 -5.21 10.33
CA LEU A 58 1.23 -5.87 9.61
C LEU A 58 0.78 -6.43 8.27
N ASP A 59 -0.52 -6.68 8.08
CA ASP A 59 -1.07 -7.08 6.78
C ASP A 59 -0.79 -6.01 5.72
N LEU A 60 -0.82 -4.73 6.12
CA LEU A 60 -0.52 -3.64 5.21
C LEU A 60 0.94 -3.69 4.76
N LYS A 61 1.84 -3.90 5.70
CA LYS A 61 3.27 -4.04 5.39
C LYS A 61 3.51 -5.24 4.47
N HIS A 62 2.88 -6.37 4.76
CA HIS A 62 3.04 -7.58 3.95
C HIS A 62 2.52 -7.41 2.53
N ALA A 63 1.44 -6.65 2.34
CA ALA A 63 0.89 -6.37 1.01
C ALA A 63 1.89 -5.61 0.13
N ALA A 64 2.75 -4.79 0.73
CA ALA A 64 3.77 -4.01 0.01
C ALA A 64 5.12 -4.73 -0.07
N THR A 65 5.28 -5.87 0.56
CA THR A 65 6.56 -6.60 0.61
C THR A 65 6.37 -8.05 0.14
N ARG A 66 6.12 -8.97 1.06
CA ARG A 66 6.07 -10.40 0.74
C ARG A 66 4.95 -10.82 -0.22
N SER A 67 3.88 -10.03 -0.31
CA SER A 67 2.77 -10.32 -1.21
C SER A 67 2.98 -9.78 -2.63
N LEU A 68 4.01 -8.99 -2.86
CA LEU A 68 4.37 -8.58 -4.22
C LEU A 68 4.96 -9.78 -4.96
N PRO A 69 4.54 -10.02 -6.22
CA PRO A 69 5.03 -11.17 -6.98
C PRO A 69 6.51 -10.98 -7.36
N GLU A 70 7.31 -12.02 -7.11
CA GLU A 70 8.72 -12.01 -7.48
C GLU A 70 8.88 -12.11 -9.01
N GLY A 71 9.87 -11.41 -9.54
CA GLY A 71 10.23 -11.50 -10.95
C GLY A 71 9.23 -10.86 -11.92
N VAL A 72 8.14 -10.29 -11.41
CA VAL A 72 7.16 -9.59 -12.25
C VAL A 72 7.60 -8.13 -12.40
N HIS A 73 7.72 -7.69 -13.64
CA HIS A 73 8.02 -6.29 -13.93
C HIS A 73 6.71 -5.51 -14.07
N PHE A 74 6.53 -4.50 -13.23
CA PHE A 74 5.41 -3.57 -13.33
C PHE A 74 5.85 -2.39 -14.19
N THR A 75 5.22 -2.18 -15.34
CA THR A 75 5.56 -1.06 -16.23
C THR A 75 5.41 0.28 -15.50
N LEU A 76 4.34 0.42 -14.72
CA LEU A 76 4.04 1.63 -13.94
C LEU A 76 3.94 1.30 -12.47
N ILE A 77 4.34 2.25 -11.61
CA ILE A 77 4.15 2.10 -10.16
C ILE A 77 2.66 2.08 -9.77
N GLU A 78 1.78 2.60 -10.63
CA GLU A 78 0.33 2.48 -10.46
C GLU A 78 -0.10 1.00 -10.43
N GLY A 79 0.58 0.14 -11.18
CA GLY A 79 0.33 -1.30 -11.15
C GLY A 79 0.70 -1.92 -9.81
N VAL A 80 1.78 -1.47 -9.21
CA VAL A 80 2.18 -1.88 -7.85
C VAL A 80 1.10 -1.46 -6.85
N ALA A 81 0.63 -0.22 -6.95
CA ALA A 81 -0.41 0.30 -6.06
C ALA A 81 -1.71 -0.49 -6.18
N ASP A 82 -2.14 -0.81 -7.39
CA ASP A 82 -3.37 -1.59 -7.60
C ASP A 82 -3.22 -3.02 -7.07
N HIS A 83 -2.05 -3.61 -7.23
CA HIS A 83 -1.80 -4.94 -6.66
C HIS A 83 -1.97 -4.94 -5.14
N ILE A 84 -1.44 -3.91 -4.47
CA ILE A 84 -1.57 -3.74 -3.03
C ILE A 84 -3.03 -3.57 -2.63
N CYS A 85 -3.77 -2.70 -3.35
CA CYS A 85 -5.19 -2.48 -3.10
C CYS A 85 -5.98 -3.79 -3.20
N GLU A 86 -5.78 -4.52 -4.30
CA GLU A 86 -6.48 -5.79 -4.53
C GLU A 86 -6.16 -6.82 -3.46
N THR A 87 -4.89 -6.95 -3.07
CA THR A 87 -4.47 -7.86 -2.01
C THR A 87 -5.23 -7.60 -0.73
N LEU A 88 -5.32 -6.32 -0.32
CA LEU A 88 -5.97 -5.94 0.93
C LEU A 88 -7.49 -6.12 0.87
N PHE A 89 -8.12 -5.82 -0.27
CA PHE A 89 -9.55 -6.04 -0.44
C PHE A 89 -9.91 -7.53 -0.40
N LEU A 90 -9.08 -8.39 -0.99
CA LEU A 90 -9.34 -9.83 -1.01
C LEU A 90 -9.14 -10.47 0.36
N GLN A 91 -8.24 -9.95 1.18
CA GLN A 91 -7.93 -10.51 2.49
C GLN A 91 -9.04 -10.27 3.52
N ASP A 92 -9.74 -9.15 3.45
CA ASP A 92 -10.66 -8.75 4.51
C ASP A 92 -11.84 -7.96 3.95
N LYS A 93 -13.03 -8.50 4.11
CA LYS A 93 -14.27 -7.88 3.61
C LYS A 93 -14.59 -6.54 4.26
N ARG A 94 -14.05 -6.28 5.45
CA ARG A 94 -14.29 -5.05 6.19
C ARG A 94 -13.51 -3.87 5.66
N VAL A 95 -12.52 -4.12 4.80
CA VAL A 95 -11.75 -3.05 4.17
C VAL A 95 -12.66 -2.32 3.18
N ALA A 96 -12.93 -1.06 3.45
CA ALA A 96 -13.85 -0.24 2.63
C ALA A 96 -13.11 0.60 1.60
N ARG A 97 -11.88 1.04 1.94
CA ARG A 97 -11.10 1.94 1.11
C ARG A 97 -9.62 1.68 1.35
N VAL A 98 -8.82 1.72 0.29
CA VAL A 98 -7.37 1.61 0.39
C VAL A 98 -6.73 2.79 -0.33
N GLU A 99 -5.79 3.45 0.34
CA GLU A 99 -4.98 4.50 -0.24
C GLU A 99 -3.53 4.04 -0.23
N VAL A 100 -2.88 4.08 -1.39
CA VAL A 100 -1.48 3.70 -1.53
C VAL A 100 -0.71 4.87 -2.12
N LYS A 101 0.30 5.34 -1.39
CA LYS A 101 1.22 6.36 -1.87
C LYS A 101 2.56 5.71 -2.18
N ILE A 102 3.07 5.92 -3.38
CA ILE A 102 4.36 5.38 -3.80
C ILE A 102 5.26 6.52 -4.28
N VAL A 103 6.45 6.60 -3.72
CA VAL A 103 7.49 7.55 -4.12
C VAL A 103 8.63 6.78 -4.78
N LYS A 104 9.04 7.23 -5.97
CA LYS A 104 10.21 6.67 -6.69
C LYS A 104 11.44 7.38 -6.16
N LEU A 105 12.27 6.67 -5.41
CA LEU A 105 13.41 7.28 -4.71
C LEU A 105 14.58 7.58 -5.65
N ALA A 106 14.71 6.86 -6.75
CA ALA A 106 15.87 6.97 -7.63
C ALA A 106 15.83 8.17 -8.60
N ILE A 107 14.67 8.83 -8.75
CA ILE A 107 14.50 9.87 -9.76
C ILE A 107 14.51 11.29 -9.23
N SER A 108 14.55 11.47 -7.91
CA SER A 108 14.66 12.80 -7.31
C SER A 108 16.07 13.34 -7.54
N GLU A 109 16.16 14.58 -7.99
CA GLU A 109 17.44 15.27 -8.20
C GLU A 109 17.62 16.45 -7.25
N GLY A 110 16.53 17.02 -6.74
CA GLY A 110 16.54 18.23 -5.91
C GLY A 110 15.92 18.06 -4.53
N GLY A 111 15.80 16.83 -4.03
CA GLY A 111 15.19 16.56 -2.73
C GLY A 111 13.66 16.47 -2.76
N GLU A 112 13.05 16.64 -3.94
CA GLU A 112 11.62 16.46 -4.10
C GLU A 112 11.21 15.00 -4.01
N SER A 113 9.96 14.76 -3.60
CA SER A 113 9.35 13.42 -3.63
C SER A 113 8.49 13.30 -4.88
N ILE A 114 8.79 12.34 -5.74
CA ILE A 114 8.09 12.13 -7.01
C ILE A 114 7.41 10.78 -6.97
N GLY A 115 6.11 10.75 -7.20
CA GLY A 115 5.35 9.51 -7.18
C GLY A 115 3.87 9.72 -7.38
N ILE A 116 3.07 8.77 -6.87
CA ILE A 116 1.62 8.78 -7.04
C ILE A 116 0.92 8.47 -5.73
N THR A 117 -0.36 8.82 -5.66
CA THR A 117 -1.28 8.33 -4.66
C THR A 117 -2.48 7.74 -5.40
N LEU A 118 -2.77 6.48 -5.14
CA LEU A 118 -3.93 5.79 -5.70
C LEU A 118 -4.92 5.49 -4.57
N VAL A 119 -6.18 5.82 -4.79
CA VAL A 119 -7.27 5.51 -3.87
C VAL A 119 -8.27 4.61 -4.57
N ARG A 120 -8.61 3.49 -3.93
CA ARG A 120 -9.66 2.60 -4.40
C ARG A 120 -10.69 2.39 -3.30
N HIS A 121 -11.95 2.40 -3.69
CA HIS A 121 -13.07 2.06 -2.81
C HIS A 121 -13.56 0.65 -3.15
N ARG A 122 -14.07 -0.07 -2.15
CA ARG A 122 -14.69 -1.38 -2.39
C ARG A 122 -15.95 -1.19 -3.23
N ARG A 123 -16.07 -2.04 -4.19
CA ARG A 123 -17.22 -2.01 -5.10
C ARG A 123 -18.18 -3.16 -4.89
#